data_29b481070128e62143ca952bc31f4672
#
_entry.id   29b481070128e62143ca952bc31f4672
#
_cell.length_a   1.000
_cell.length_b   1.000
_cell.length_c   1.000
_cell.angle_alpha   90.00
_cell.angle_beta   90.00
_cell.angle_gamma   90.00
#
_symmetry.space_group_name_H-M   'P 1'
#
loop_
_entity.id
_entity.type
_entity.pdbx_description
1 polymer ?
#
loop_
_entity_poly.entity_id
_entity_poly.type
_entity_poly.pdbx_seq_one_letter_code
_entity_poly.pdbx_strand_id
1 'polypeptide(L)'
;MVPRPRRSSRVKPVYIINGPNLNMLGRREPGLYGAQTLADLEQDCRRTAEELGLGIDFRQSNHEGELIGWLQEAADAAAGVVLNAGAYTHTSIGIHDAIRSAAPVPVVEVHLFNIHAREAFRHVSMVSPVAVGMICGFGPLGYALALRALAARI
;
A
#
# COMPACT_ATOMS: atom_id res chain seq x y z
N MET A 1 33.25 31.51 10.16
CA MET A 1 32.25 30.82 9.31
C MET A 1 31.64 29.69 10.13
N VAL A 2 30.44 29.89 10.66
CA VAL A 2 29.75 28.85 11.48
C VAL A 2 29.21 27.78 10.54
N PRO A 3 29.55 26.50 10.72
CA PRO A 3 28.99 25.44 9.89
C PRO A 3 27.47 25.38 10.11
N ARG A 4 26.69 25.49 9.04
CA ARG A 4 25.26 25.23 9.13
C ARG A 4 25.06 23.80 9.59
N PRO A 5 24.17 23.55 10.58
CA PRO A 5 23.84 22.17 10.96
C PRO A 5 23.30 21.43 9.73
N ARG A 6 23.90 20.30 9.42
CA ARG A 6 23.34 19.38 8.41
C ARG A 6 21.92 19.08 8.84
N ARG A 7 20.93 19.46 8.03
CA ARG A 7 19.57 18.95 8.20
C ARG A 7 19.71 17.43 8.25
N SER A 8 19.38 16.84 9.39
CA SER A 8 19.25 15.39 9.46
C SER A 8 18.20 15.04 8.40
N SER A 9 18.61 14.29 7.37
CA SER A 9 17.67 13.76 6.40
C SER A 9 16.78 12.78 7.17
N ARG A 10 15.57 13.20 7.58
CA ARG A 10 14.57 12.29 8.11
C ARG A 10 14.36 11.22 7.06
N VAL A 11 14.62 9.96 7.42
CA VAL A 11 14.31 8.83 6.56
C VAL A 11 12.80 8.85 6.32
N LYS A 12 12.39 8.96 5.05
CA LYS A 12 10.99 8.99 4.67
C LYS A 12 10.34 7.63 4.97
N PRO A 13 9.12 7.60 5.50
CA PRO A 13 8.42 6.34 5.76
C PRO A 13 7.91 5.71 4.45
N VAL A 14 7.60 4.43 4.52
CA VAL A 14 6.77 3.75 3.53
C VAL A 14 5.30 4.04 3.86
N TYR A 15 4.55 4.53 2.89
CA TYR A 15 3.10 4.67 3.03
C TYR A 15 2.43 3.33 2.74
N ILE A 16 1.58 2.89 3.65
CA ILE A 16 0.70 1.73 3.42
C ILE A 16 -0.71 2.28 3.30
N ILE A 17 -1.23 2.23 2.08
CA ILE A 17 -2.51 2.85 1.73
C ILE A 17 -3.52 1.75 1.46
N ASN A 18 -4.62 1.76 2.20
CA ASN A 18 -5.68 0.79 2.12
C ASN A 18 -6.99 1.45 1.67
N GLY A 19 -7.62 0.84 0.68
CA GLY A 19 -8.82 1.35 0.03
C GLY A 19 -10.13 0.91 0.68
N PRO A 20 -11.23 0.98 -0.08
CA PRO A 20 -12.58 0.82 0.44
C PRO A 20 -12.82 -0.56 1.03
N ASN A 21 -13.62 -0.60 2.06
CA ASN A 21 -14.07 -1.78 2.79
C ASN A 21 -12.98 -2.51 3.59
N LEU A 22 -11.71 -2.12 3.51
CA LEU A 22 -10.64 -2.73 4.32
C LEU A 22 -10.80 -2.42 5.81
N ASN A 23 -11.48 -1.34 6.16
CA ASN A 23 -11.89 -1.05 7.54
C ASN A 23 -12.85 -2.11 8.11
N MET A 24 -13.50 -2.90 7.26
CA MET A 24 -14.44 -3.94 7.65
C MET A 24 -13.79 -5.33 7.81
N LEU A 25 -12.48 -5.44 7.67
CA LEU A 25 -11.77 -6.70 7.91
C LEU A 25 -12.09 -7.24 9.31
N GLY A 26 -12.28 -8.57 9.39
CA GLY A 26 -12.68 -9.25 10.61
C GLY A 26 -14.18 -9.20 10.92
N ARG A 27 -14.94 -8.34 10.23
CA ARG A 27 -16.39 -8.20 10.38
C ARG A 27 -17.16 -8.70 9.17
N ARG A 28 -16.53 -8.62 7.98
CA ARG A 28 -17.12 -8.99 6.70
C ARG A 28 -16.58 -10.34 6.26
N GLU A 29 -17.50 -11.28 6.00
CA GLU A 29 -17.17 -12.62 5.46
C GLU A 29 -15.98 -13.29 6.20
N PRO A 30 -16.10 -13.56 7.52
CA PRO A 30 -14.98 -14.12 8.30
C PRO A 30 -14.45 -15.45 7.76
N GLY A 31 -15.33 -16.25 7.13
CA GLY A 31 -14.94 -17.52 6.50
C GLY A 31 -14.05 -17.36 5.28
N LEU A 32 -14.12 -16.19 4.62
CA LEU A 32 -13.32 -15.87 3.42
C LEU A 32 -12.05 -15.08 3.77
N TYR A 33 -12.18 -14.06 4.68
CA TYR A 33 -11.11 -13.12 5.00
C TYR A 33 -10.44 -13.40 6.36
N GLY A 34 -10.92 -14.41 7.11
CA GLY A 34 -10.47 -14.67 8.47
C GLY A 34 -10.98 -13.64 9.48
N ALA A 35 -10.57 -13.79 10.74
CA ALA A 35 -10.97 -12.92 11.85
C ALA A 35 -10.02 -11.72 12.05
N GLN A 36 -8.92 -11.63 11.32
CA GLN A 36 -7.94 -10.57 11.45
C GLN A 36 -8.54 -9.22 11.03
N THR A 37 -8.37 -8.23 11.92
CA THR A 37 -8.84 -6.86 11.68
C THR A 37 -7.79 -6.04 10.94
N LEU A 38 -8.19 -4.85 10.46
CA LEU A 38 -7.23 -3.89 9.89
C LEU A 38 -6.17 -3.46 10.92
N ALA A 39 -6.56 -3.33 12.21
CA ALA A 39 -5.62 -3.01 13.29
C ALA A 39 -4.58 -4.11 13.50
N ASP A 40 -4.99 -5.38 13.41
CA ASP A 40 -4.07 -6.51 13.47
C ASP A 40 -3.09 -6.50 12.30
N LEU A 41 -3.58 -6.19 11.11
CA LEU A 41 -2.76 -6.05 9.91
C LEU A 41 -1.74 -4.92 10.06
N GLU A 42 -2.15 -3.79 10.62
CA GLU A 42 -1.24 -2.67 10.90
C GLU A 42 -0.11 -3.09 11.83
N GLN A 43 -0.43 -3.83 12.91
CA GLN A 43 0.58 -4.33 13.84
C GLN A 43 1.58 -5.27 13.16
N ASP A 44 1.11 -6.16 12.30
CA ASP A 44 1.97 -7.04 11.50
C ASP A 44 2.91 -6.25 10.60
N CYS A 45 2.39 -5.22 9.95
CA CYS A 45 3.20 -4.32 9.11
C CYS A 45 4.26 -3.57 9.93
N ARG A 46 3.91 -3.11 11.14
CA ARG A 46 4.86 -2.42 12.02
C ARG A 46 6.00 -3.34 12.45
N ARG A 47 5.70 -4.59 12.79
CA ARG A 47 6.73 -5.58 13.14
C ARG A 47 7.68 -5.84 11.98
N THR A 48 7.15 -6.07 10.80
CA THR A 48 7.97 -6.29 9.59
C THR A 48 8.81 -5.07 9.26
N ALA A 49 8.24 -3.88 9.33
CA ALA A 49 8.96 -2.63 9.09
C ALA A 49 10.11 -2.43 10.08
N GLU A 50 9.89 -2.72 11.35
CA GLU A 50 10.92 -2.65 12.38
C GLU A 50 12.09 -3.58 12.06
N GLU A 51 11.82 -4.84 11.70
CA GLU A 51 12.84 -5.80 11.26
C GLU A 51 13.66 -5.29 10.07
N LEU A 52 13.02 -4.53 9.18
CA LEU A 52 13.64 -4.00 7.96
C LEU A 52 14.28 -2.63 8.15
N GLY A 53 14.16 -2.03 9.34
CA GLY A 53 14.64 -0.68 9.61
C GLY A 53 13.84 0.41 8.91
N LEU A 54 12.57 0.17 8.59
CA LEU A 54 11.67 1.10 7.91
C LEU A 54 10.69 1.74 8.89
N GLY A 55 10.39 3.03 8.68
CA GLY A 55 9.19 3.66 9.23
C GLY A 55 8.00 3.40 8.31
N ILE A 56 6.80 3.35 8.87
CA ILE A 56 5.58 3.25 8.08
C ILE A 56 4.55 4.30 8.50
N ASP A 57 3.72 4.67 7.54
CA ASP A 57 2.53 5.49 7.72
C ASP A 57 1.35 4.68 7.16
N PHE A 58 0.53 4.15 8.06
CA PHE A 58 -0.54 3.22 7.73
C PHE A 58 -1.87 3.96 7.69
N ARG A 59 -2.54 3.95 6.54
CA ARG A 59 -3.78 4.70 6.30
C ARG A 59 -4.84 3.83 5.64
N GLN A 60 -6.11 4.21 5.84
CA GLN A 60 -7.25 3.59 5.17
C GLN A 60 -8.30 4.65 4.87
N SER A 61 -8.92 4.58 3.70
CA SER A 61 -10.09 5.37 3.34
C SER A 61 -10.99 4.62 2.36
N ASN A 62 -12.29 4.90 2.47
CA ASN A 62 -13.28 4.47 1.48
C ASN A 62 -13.39 5.44 0.30
N HIS A 63 -12.75 6.60 0.37
CA HIS A 63 -12.89 7.68 -0.62
C HIS A 63 -11.77 7.62 -1.64
N GLU A 64 -12.11 7.45 -2.90
CA GLU A 64 -11.14 7.43 -4.01
C GLU A 64 -10.29 8.70 -4.04
N GLY A 65 -10.90 9.87 -3.83
CA GLY A 65 -10.19 11.14 -3.82
C GLY A 65 -9.15 11.26 -2.71
N GLU A 66 -9.40 10.67 -1.54
CA GLU A 66 -8.40 10.62 -0.47
C GLU A 66 -7.20 9.75 -0.85
N LEU A 67 -7.45 8.58 -1.45
CA LEU A 67 -6.37 7.71 -1.91
C LEU A 67 -5.50 8.41 -2.96
N ILE A 68 -6.11 9.12 -3.88
CA ILE A 68 -5.41 9.93 -4.88
C ILE A 68 -4.58 11.02 -4.20
N GLY A 69 -5.15 11.74 -3.25
CA GLY A 69 -4.44 12.79 -2.50
C GLY A 69 -3.24 12.24 -1.74
N TRP A 70 -3.36 11.07 -1.14
CA TRP A 70 -2.25 10.42 -0.43
C TRP A 70 -1.14 9.95 -1.36
N LEU A 71 -1.48 9.49 -2.56
CA LEU A 71 -0.47 9.17 -3.57
C LEU A 71 0.28 10.41 -4.04
N GLN A 72 -0.41 11.53 -4.19
CA GLN A 72 0.23 12.82 -4.49
C GLN A 72 1.14 13.27 -3.35
N GLU A 73 0.70 13.14 -2.10
CA GLU A 73 1.52 13.42 -0.92
C GLU A 73 2.76 12.52 -0.88
N ALA A 74 2.61 11.25 -1.20
CA ALA A 74 3.70 10.28 -1.21
C ALA A 74 4.83 10.65 -2.17
N ALA A 75 4.53 11.36 -3.25
CA ALA A 75 5.54 11.82 -4.21
C ALA A 75 6.69 12.57 -3.53
N ASP A 76 6.41 13.35 -2.49
CA ASP A 76 7.38 14.15 -1.77
C ASP A 76 7.75 13.57 -0.40
N ALA A 77 6.84 12.82 0.23
CA ALA A 77 6.94 12.47 1.64
C ALA A 77 7.22 10.99 1.90
N ALA A 78 7.07 10.11 0.93
CA ALA A 78 7.25 8.66 1.12
C ALA A 78 8.51 8.14 0.43
N ALA A 79 9.11 7.11 1.04
CA ALA A 79 10.19 6.34 0.42
C ALA A 79 9.66 5.29 -0.58
N GLY A 80 8.43 4.86 -0.39
CA GLY A 80 7.73 3.90 -1.23
C GLY A 80 6.29 3.77 -0.77
N VAL A 81 5.48 3.07 -1.53
CA VAL A 81 4.05 2.87 -1.22
C VAL A 81 3.69 1.40 -1.37
N VAL A 82 3.02 0.85 -0.37
CA VAL A 82 2.24 -0.39 -0.47
C VAL A 82 0.79 0.01 -0.66
N LEU A 83 0.20 -0.36 -1.79
CA LEU A 83 -1.17 0.03 -2.13
C LEU A 83 -2.08 -1.19 -2.28
N ASN A 84 -3.07 -1.26 -1.40
CA ASN A 84 -4.23 -2.12 -1.57
C ASN A 84 -5.44 -1.21 -1.87
N ALA A 85 -5.69 -0.97 -3.14
CA ALA A 85 -6.76 -0.07 -3.55
C ALA A 85 -8.17 -0.69 -3.44
N GLY A 86 -8.26 -1.94 -2.98
CA GLY A 86 -9.55 -2.65 -2.89
C GLY A 86 -10.23 -2.72 -4.26
N ALA A 87 -11.53 -2.51 -4.29
CA ALA A 87 -12.30 -2.57 -5.53
C ALA A 87 -11.94 -1.47 -6.53
N TYR A 88 -11.37 -0.35 -6.07
CA TYR A 88 -10.90 0.70 -6.99
C TYR A 88 -9.75 0.25 -7.89
N THR A 89 -9.05 -0.82 -7.54
CA THR A 89 -8.06 -1.46 -8.42
C THR A 89 -8.63 -1.76 -9.80
N HIS A 90 -9.90 -2.14 -9.87
CA HIS A 90 -10.54 -2.60 -11.10
C HIS A 90 -11.15 -1.49 -11.93
N THR A 91 -11.29 -0.28 -11.37
CA THR A 91 -12.10 0.79 -11.95
C THR A 91 -11.41 2.16 -12.02
N SER A 92 -10.42 2.41 -11.16
CA SER A 92 -9.92 3.78 -11.00
C SER A 92 -8.76 4.12 -11.92
N ILE A 93 -9.07 4.80 -13.01
CA ILE A 93 -8.08 5.47 -13.83
C ILE A 93 -7.44 6.63 -13.04
N GLY A 94 -8.19 7.29 -12.17
CA GLY A 94 -7.66 8.37 -11.32
C GLY A 94 -6.54 7.91 -10.41
N ILE A 95 -6.66 6.74 -9.79
CA ILE A 95 -5.57 6.14 -8.99
C ILE A 95 -4.39 5.76 -9.88
N HIS A 96 -4.64 5.17 -11.04
CA HIS A 96 -3.60 4.87 -12.03
C HIS A 96 -2.77 6.13 -12.35
N ASP A 97 -3.43 7.22 -12.65
CA ASP A 97 -2.77 8.48 -12.99
C ASP A 97 -2.02 9.08 -11.80
N ALA A 98 -2.58 8.95 -10.58
CA ALA A 98 -1.92 9.42 -9.35
C ALA A 98 -0.61 8.65 -9.08
N ILE A 99 -0.58 7.34 -9.33
CA ILE A 99 0.63 6.53 -9.20
C ILE A 99 1.70 7.02 -10.20
N ARG A 100 1.32 7.28 -11.44
CA ARG A 100 2.24 7.84 -12.44
C ARG A 100 2.78 9.19 -12.01
N SER A 101 1.95 10.03 -11.40
CA SER A 101 2.35 11.35 -10.91
C SER A 101 3.29 11.27 -9.71
N ALA A 102 3.29 10.17 -8.98
CA ALA A 102 4.16 9.95 -7.83
C ALA A 102 5.56 9.43 -8.21
N ALA A 103 5.78 9.09 -9.49
CA ALA A 103 7.11 8.63 -9.93
C ALA A 103 8.19 9.67 -9.58
N PRO A 104 9.38 9.24 -9.14
CA PRO A 104 9.91 7.88 -9.15
C PRO A 104 9.64 7.05 -7.87
N VAL A 105 8.74 7.47 -6.98
CA VAL A 105 8.43 6.73 -5.76
C VAL A 105 7.86 5.35 -6.14
N PRO A 106 8.48 4.23 -5.71
CA PRO A 106 8.01 2.90 -6.08
C PRO A 106 6.70 2.55 -5.37
N VAL A 107 5.76 2.02 -6.12
CA VAL A 107 4.46 1.54 -5.62
C VAL A 107 4.37 0.04 -5.86
N VAL A 108 4.13 -0.74 -4.80
CA VAL A 108 3.82 -2.17 -4.88
C VAL A 108 2.33 -2.36 -4.63
N GLU A 109 1.65 -2.97 -5.58
CA GLU A 109 0.24 -3.35 -5.44
C GLU A 109 0.12 -4.62 -4.60
N VAL A 110 -0.81 -4.63 -3.64
CA VAL A 110 -1.08 -5.81 -2.82
C VAL A 110 -2.58 -6.07 -2.72
N HIS A 111 -2.95 -7.34 -2.74
CA HIS A 111 -4.30 -7.83 -2.48
C HIS A 111 -4.23 -9.03 -1.56
N LEU A 112 -5.17 -9.12 -0.59
CA LEU A 112 -5.26 -10.25 0.33
C LEU A 112 -5.62 -11.53 -0.41
N PHE A 113 -6.46 -11.43 -1.45
CA PHE A 113 -6.92 -12.54 -2.27
C PHE A 113 -6.25 -12.55 -3.63
N ASN A 114 -6.22 -13.74 -4.24
CA ASN A 114 -5.91 -13.86 -5.65
C ASN A 114 -7.08 -13.31 -6.47
N ILE A 115 -6.92 -12.12 -7.02
CA ILE A 115 -7.95 -11.45 -7.82
C ILE A 115 -8.34 -12.26 -9.07
N HIS A 116 -7.45 -13.11 -9.56
CA HIS A 116 -7.67 -13.96 -10.73
C HIS A 116 -8.49 -15.23 -10.41
N ALA A 117 -8.65 -15.54 -9.12
CA ALA A 117 -9.48 -16.65 -8.64
C ALA A 117 -10.88 -16.20 -8.19
N ARG A 118 -11.24 -14.95 -8.46
CA ARG A 118 -12.55 -14.37 -8.13
C ARG A 118 -13.35 -14.08 -9.40
N GLU A 119 -14.40 -13.26 -9.29
CA GLU A 119 -15.27 -12.91 -10.42
C GLU A 119 -14.48 -12.25 -11.57
N ALA A 120 -14.92 -12.49 -12.79
CA ALA A 120 -14.22 -12.00 -13.98
C ALA A 120 -13.97 -10.49 -13.98
N PHE A 121 -14.87 -9.69 -13.38
CA PHE A 121 -14.70 -8.24 -13.29
C PHE A 121 -13.53 -7.81 -12.39
N ARG A 122 -12.95 -8.73 -11.61
CA ARG A 122 -11.78 -8.48 -10.75
C ARG A 122 -10.45 -8.87 -11.41
N HIS A 123 -10.47 -9.40 -12.62
CA HIS A 123 -9.25 -9.90 -13.26
C HIS A 123 -8.37 -8.79 -13.87
N VAL A 124 -8.90 -7.58 -14.01
CA VAL A 124 -8.16 -6.43 -14.53
C VAL A 124 -7.76 -5.49 -13.41
N SER A 125 -6.50 -5.07 -13.40
CA SER A 125 -5.99 -4.06 -12.49
C SER A 125 -5.57 -2.82 -13.24
N MET A 126 -6.11 -1.66 -12.84
CA MET A 126 -5.65 -0.34 -13.29
C MET A 126 -4.37 0.09 -12.60
N VAL A 127 -4.00 -0.57 -11.50
CA VAL A 127 -2.82 -0.27 -10.68
C VAL A 127 -1.58 -1.00 -11.21
N SER A 128 -1.71 -2.28 -11.56
CA SER A 128 -0.59 -3.13 -11.96
C SER A 128 0.29 -2.54 -13.07
N PRO A 129 -0.25 -1.93 -14.14
CA PRO A 129 0.57 -1.40 -15.23
C PRO A 129 1.52 -0.27 -14.81
N VAL A 130 1.24 0.40 -13.70
CA VAL A 130 2.01 1.55 -13.21
C VAL A 130 2.70 1.28 -11.87
N ALA A 131 2.48 0.11 -11.28
CA ALA A 131 3.20 -0.36 -10.10
C ALA A 131 4.52 -1.05 -10.48
N VAL A 132 5.46 -1.14 -9.54
CA VAL A 132 6.71 -1.88 -9.78
C VAL A 132 6.50 -3.39 -9.74
N GLY A 133 5.44 -3.84 -9.09
CA GLY A 133 5.04 -5.24 -9.02
C GLY A 133 3.74 -5.41 -8.25
N MET A 134 3.19 -6.63 -8.31
CA MET A 134 1.95 -6.98 -7.63
C MET A 134 2.13 -8.27 -6.83
N ILE A 135 1.57 -8.29 -5.64
CA ILE A 135 1.48 -9.46 -4.77
C ILE A 135 0.01 -9.68 -4.44
N CYS A 136 -0.52 -10.84 -4.75
CA CYS A 136 -1.91 -11.16 -4.43
C CYS A 136 -2.09 -12.62 -4.02
N GLY A 137 -3.03 -12.88 -3.13
CA GLY A 137 -3.44 -14.24 -2.78
C GLY A 137 -2.82 -14.83 -1.53
N PHE A 138 -1.95 -14.12 -0.84
CA PHE A 138 -1.24 -14.63 0.35
C PHE A 138 -1.76 -14.06 1.67
N GLY A 139 -2.95 -13.46 1.66
CA GLY A 139 -3.51 -12.82 2.85
C GLY A 139 -2.61 -11.72 3.40
N PRO A 140 -2.57 -11.55 4.73
CA PRO A 140 -1.75 -10.52 5.39
C PRO A 140 -0.25 -10.63 5.09
N LEU A 141 0.26 -11.84 4.83
CA LEU A 141 1.66 -12.06 4.45
C LEU A 141 2.05 -11.22 3.23
N GLY A 142 1.11 -10.95 2.33
CA GLY A 142 1.37 -10.13 1.14
C GLY A 142 1.90 -8.74 1.46
N TYR A 143 1.45 -8.14 2.56
CA TYR A 143 1.95 -6.83 3.02
C TYR A 143 3.41 -6.92 3.48
N ALA A 144 3.76 -7.96 4.22
CA ALA A 144 5.14 -8.19 4.64
C ALA A 144 6.06 -8.40 3.43
N LEU A 145 5.60 -9.16 2.44
CA LEU A 145 6.34 -9.36 1.19
C LEU A 145 6.52 -8.07 0.40
N ALA A 146 5.49 -7.21 0.38
CA ALA A 146 5.56 -5.90 -0.27
C ALA A 146 6.57 -4.97 0.42
N LEU A 147 6.60 -4.95 1.75
CA LEU A 147 7.58 -4.18 2.52
C LEU A 147 9.01 -4.67 2.24
N ARG A 148 9.21 -5.99 2.15
CA ARG A 148 10.51 -6.57 1.80
C ARG A 148 10.93 -6.21 0.38
N ALA A 149 9.99 -6.23 -0.57
CA ALA A 149 10.26 -5.83 -1.94
C ALA A 149 10.67 -4.35 -2.03
N LEU A 150 10.01 -3.47 -1.28
CA LEU A 150 10.38 -2.06 -1.20
C LEU A 150 11.73 -1.86 -0.52
N ALA A 151 11.99 -2.56 0.59
CA ALA A 151 13.28 -2.46 1.29
C ALA A 151 14.47 -2.79 0.40
N ALA A 152 14.29 -3.66 -0.57
CA ALA A 152 15.33 -4.02 -1.54
C ALA A 152 15.57 -2.93 -2.60
N ARG A 153 14.67 -1.94 -2.72
CA ARG A 153 14.70 -0.89 -3.75
C ARG A 153 15.03 0.50 -3.21
N ILE A 154 14.88 0.71 -1.92
CA ILE A 154 15.05 2.03 -1.28
C ILE A 154 16.23 2.10 -0.34
#